data_a195e0a18915d56ffe75a9d3046d1b8d
#
_entry.id   a195e0a18915d56ffe75a9d3046d1b8d
#
_cell.length_a   1.000
_cell.length_b   1.000
_cell.length_c   1.000
_cell.angle_alpha   90.00
_cell.angle_beta   90.00
_cell.angle_gamma   90.00
#
_symmetry.space_group_name_H-M   'P 1'
#
loop_
_entity.id
_entity.type
_entity.pdbx_description
1 polymer ?
#
loop_
_entity_poly.entity_id
_entity_poly.type
_entity_poly.pdbx_seq_one_letter_code
_entity_poly.pdbx_strand_id
1 'polypeptide(L)'
;MNFTDINPDLAEIRDGVAKVCAAFPGEYWRKCDAGNLYPEEFVSALMKEGYLAAMIPESYGGSGLNLTAASVILEEIHRHGCNAAACHAQMYTMGTVLRHGSDEQKSKYLPKIADGSLRLQAFGVTEPTSGTDTLALKTTATRDGDHYIVKGQKIWTSRAAQSDLMLLLARTTPRDKVEKKTDGLSVFLIDLKSLIGKGVTIRPIRAMINHNSTEVFFDDVRIPADTLVGEDLVQLFIPDLGQRRIHHQNQADGDGYVGGAHRHPLQHGRQTVKKTAQGNTQRHSSK
;
A
#
# COMPACT_ATOMS: atom_id res chain seq x y z
N MET A 1 24.86 -13.52 -4.31
CA MET A 1 24.95 -12.14 -4.77
C MET A 1 24.37 -11.29 -3.63
N ASN A 2 25.21 -10.57 -2.89
CA ASN A 2 24.72 -9.68 -1.84
C ASN A 2 24.16 -8.44 -2.54
N PHE A 3 22.86 -8.17 -2.38
CA PHE A 3 22.21 -6.97 -2.92
C PHE A 3 22.78 -5.65 -2.35
N THR A 4 23.65 -5.72 -1.35
CA THR A 4 24.35 -4.59 -0.73
C THR A 4 25.41 -3.95 -1.62
N ASP A 5 25.86 -4.62 -2.68
CA ASP A 5 26.97 -4.13 -3.53
C ASP A 5 26.51 -3.20 -4.65
N ILE A 6 25.19 -2.89 -4.73
CA ILE A 6 24.62 -2.27 -5.94
C ILE A 6 24.52 -0.74 -5.82
N ASN A 7 24.42 -0.18 -4.61
CA ASN A 7 24.35 1.29 -4.42
C ASN A 7 24.80 1.68 -3.00
N PRO A 8 25.87 2.52 -2.84
CA PRO A 8 26.31 3.03 -1.54
C PRO A 8 25.21 3.70 -0.73
N ASP A 9 24.31 4.44 -1.37
CA ASP A 9 23.19 5.12 -0.70
C ASP A 9 22.27 4.14 0.02
N LEU A 10 22.11 2.93 -0.52
CA LEU A 10 21.31 1.88 0.12
C LEU A 10 22.01 1.28 1.35
N ALA A 11 23.34 1.33 1.42
CA ALA A 11 24.09 0.88 2.59
C ALA A 11 23.86 1.81 3.79
N GLU A 12 23.84 3.12 3.59
CA GLU A 12 23.54 4.09 4.63
C GLU A 12 22.12 3.92 5.19
N ILE A 13 21.14 3.66 4.32
CA ILE A 13 19.75 3.37 4.74
C ILE A 13 19.72 2.09 5.59
N ARG A 14 20.41 1.02 5.18
CA ARG A 14 20.50 -0.23 5.94
C ARG A 14 21.11 -0.02 7.31
N ASP A 15 22.22 0.68 7.38
CA ASP A 15 22.94 0.96 8.64
C ASP A 15 22.07 1.80 9.58
N GLY A 16 21.35 2.78 9.06
CA GLY A 16 20.44 3.61 9.84
C GLY A 16 19.28 2.79 10.41
N VAL A 17 18.61 1.98 9.59
CA VAL A 17 17.52 1.09 10.03
C VAL A 17 18.02 0.06 11.03
N ALA A 18 19.19 -0.54 10.80
CA ALA A 18 19.81 -1.51 11.70
C ALA A 18 20.03 -0.91 13.11
N LYS A 19 20.50 0.34 13.18
CA LYS A 19 20.69 1.06 14.46
C LYS A 19 19.37 1.22 15.22
N VAL A 20 18.28 1.58 14.52
CA VAL A 20 16.96 1.67 15.16
C VAL A 20 16.52 0.29 15.66
N CYS A 21 16.64 -0.74 14.84
CA CYS A 21 16.22 -2.11 15.18
C CYS A 21 16.99 -2.68 16.38
N ALA A 22 18.28 -2.34 16.53
CA ALA A 22 19.12 -2.81 17.63
C ALA A 22 18.59 -2.40 19.01
N ALA A 23 17.82 -1.32 19.12
CA ALA A 23 17.19 -0.89 20.37
C ALA A 23 15.96 -1.73 20.76
N PHE A 24 15.48 -2.63 19.89
CA PHE A 24 14.26 -3.42 20.07
C PHE A 24 14.55 -4.93 19.97
N PRO A 25 15.15 -5.54 21.00
CA PRO A 25 15.53 -6.95 20.99
C PRO A 25 14.32 -7.88 21.00
N GLY A 26 14.55 -9.16 20.77
CA GLY A 26 13.48 -10.18 20.69
C GLY A 26 12.56 -10.23 21.92
N GLU A 27 13.03 -9.81 23.10
CA GLU A 27 12.22 -9.69 24.30
C GLU A 27 11.12 -8.65 24.17
N TYR A 28 11.42 -7.49 23.60
CA TYR A 28 10.42 -6.46 23.29
C TYR A 28 9.30 -7.03 22.42
N TRP A 29 9.65 -7.76 21.37
CA TRP A 29 8.69 -8.35 20.44
C TRP A 29 7.86 -9.45 21.09
N ARG A 30 8.45 -10.31 21.91
CA ARG A 30 7.70 -11.30 22.69
C ARG A 30 6.69 -10.67 23.66
N LYS A 31 7.06 -9.54 24.28
CA LYS A 31 6.14 -8.78 25.14
C LYS A 31 4.97 -8.20 24.35
N CYS A 32 5.24 -7.62 23.18
CA CYS A 32 4.20 -7.09 22.30
C CYS A 32 3.24 -8.22 21.84
N ASP A 33 3.78 -9.37 21.45
CA ASP A 33 2.98 -10.50 21.00
C ASP A 33 2.12 -11.09 22.14
N ALA A 34 2.71 -11.39 23.27
CA ALA A 34 1.99 -11.92 24.44
C ALA A 34 0.89 -10.99 24.97
N GLY A 35 1.11 -9.68 24.87
CA GLY A 35 0.16 -8.66 25.29
C GLY A 35 -0.84 -8.23 24.21
N ASN A 36 -0.75 -8.76 23.00
CA ASN A 36 -1.49 -8.26 21.82
C ASN A 36 -1.31 -6.74 21.61
N LEU A 37 -0.10 -6.23 21.85
CA LEU A 37 0.20 -4.81 21.84
C LEU A 37 0.63 -4.33 20.46
N TYR A 38 0.28 -3.11 20.13
CA TYR A 38 0.90 -2.37 19.03
C TYR A 38 2.31 -1.94 19.47
N PRO A 39 3.33 -2.12 18.63
CA PRO A 39 4.73 -1.80 18.97
C PRO A 39 4.98 -0.28 18.90
N GLU A 40 4.36 0.47 19.80
CA GLU A 40 4.29 1.94 19.77
C GLU A 40 5.68 2.58 19.81
N GLU A 41 6.58 2.09 20.67
CA GLU A 41 7.93 2.66 20.84
C GLU A 41 8.77 2.44 19.58
N PHE A 42 8.67 1.25 18.98
CA PHE A 42 9.37 0.93 17.73
C PHE A 42 8.86 1.78 16.56
N VAL A 43 7.54 1.90 16.42
CA VAL A 43 6.95 2.72 15.34
C VAL A 43 7.30 4.20 15.53
N SER A 44 7.29 4.69 16.76
CA SER A 44 7.71 6.06 17.08
C SER A 44 9.20 6.30 16.80
N ALA A 45 10.07 5.31 17.06
CA ALA A 45 11.49 5.40 16.72
C ALA A 45 11.69 5.46 15.20
N LEU A 46 11.04 4.59 14.42
CA LEU A 46 11.10 4.65 12.96
C LEU A 46 10.56 5.98 12.41
N MET A 47 9.52 6.51 13.01
CA MET A 47 8.90 7.78 12.61
C MET A 47 9.84 8.95 12.86
N LYS A 48 10.49 9.00 14.03
CA LYS A 48 11.46 10.02 14.42
C LYS A 48 12.65 10.09 13.44
N GLU A 49 13.08 8.93 12.93
CA GLU A 49 14.14 8.84 11.92
C GLU A 49 13.65 9.00 10.48
N GLY A 50 12.36 9.33 10.27
CA GLY A 50 11.77 9.63 8.97
C GLY A 50 11.43 8.42 8.10
N TYR A 51 11.63 7.18 8.57
CA TYR A 51 11.41 5.98 7.74
C TYR A 51 9.96 5.75 7.36
N LEU A 52 8.99 6.20 8.15
CA LEU A 52 7.56 6.13 7.81
C LEU A 52 7.15 7.17 6.75
N ALA A 53 7.95 8.21 6.57
CA ALA A 53 7.74 9.30 5.61
C ALA A 53 8.73 9.26 4.43
N ALA A 54 9.48 8.17 4.30
CA ALA A 54 10.59 8.06 3.36
C ALA A 54 10.23 8.41 1.90
N MET A 55 9.04 8.07 1.46
CA MET A 55 8.55 8.31 0.10
C MET A 55 7.86 9.67 -0.07
N ILE A 56 7.57 10.41 0.99
CA ILE A 56 6.99 11.75 0.91
C ILE A 56 8.04 12.70 0.32
N PRO A 57 7.71 13.52 -0.70
CA PRO A 57 8.63 14.52 -1.24
C PRO A 57 9.14 15.49 -0.18
N GLU A 58 10.34 16.00 -0.37
CA GLU A 58 10.96 17.01 0.50
C GLU A 58 10.09 18.27 0.65
N SER A 59 9.38 18.66 -0.41
CA SER A 59 8.44 19.79 -0.39
C SER A 59 7.30 19.63 0.63
N TYR A 60 7.05 18.40 1.10
CA TYR A 60 6.08 18.09 2.15
C TYR A 60 6.74 17.57 3.44
N GLY A 61 8.06 17.74 3.57
CA GLY A 61 8.81 17.37 4.79
C GLY A 61 9.27 15.92 4.88
N GLY A 62 9.15 15.14 3.80
CA GLY A 62 9.69 13.79 3.71
C GLY A 62 11.11 13.74 3.14
N SER A 63 11.58 12.54 2.81
CA SER A 63 12.92 12.31 2.23
C SER A 63 12.92 12.09 0.72
N GLY A 64 11.76 12.02 0.07
CA GLY A 64 11.63 11.86 -1.38
C GLY A 64 12.24 10.56 -1.93
N LEU A 65 12.43 9.54 -1.10
CA LEU A 65 13.06 8.29 -1.50
C LEU A 65 12.18 7.50 -2.47
N ASN A 66 12.83 6.78 -3.38
CA ASN A 66 12.16 5.93 -4.35
C ASN A 66 11.68 4.60 -3.73
N LEU A 67 10.91 3.84 -4.49
CA LEU A 67 10.35 2.55 -4.05
C LEU A 67 11.43 1.52 -3.71
N THR A 68 12.59 1.55 -4.38
CA THR A 68 13.71 0.64 -4.07
C THR A 68 14.25 0.90 -2.67
N ALA A 69 14.49 2.15 -2.33
CA ALA A 69 14.94 2.54 -0.99
C ALA A 69 13.89 2.21 0.09
N ALA A 70 12.60 2.46 -0.20
CA ALA A 70 11.50 2.07 0.69
C ALA A 70 11.46 0.55 0.93
N SER A 71 11.68 -0.25 -0.12
CA SER A 71 11.75 -1.72 0.00
C SER A 71 12.92 -2.18 0.85
N VAL A 72 14.08 -1.51 0.73
CA VAL A 72 15.28 -1.78 1.55
C VAL A 72 15.03 -1.49 3.03
N ILE A 73 14.31 -0.42 3.35
CA ILE A 73 13.91 -0.13 4.74
C ILE A 73 13.10 -1.29 5.32
N LEU A 74 12.08 -1.77 4.59
CA LEU A 74 11.23 -2.87 5.05
C LEU A 74 12.01 -4.19 5.19
N GLU A 75 12.88 -4.50 4.22
CA GLU A 75 13.73 -5.68 4.25
C GLU A 75 14.63 -5.66 5.47
N GLU A 76 15.31 -4.54 5.73
CA GLU A 76 16.26 -4.42 6.84
C GLU A 76 15.59 -4.52 8.20
N ILE A 77 14.39 -3.95 8.37
CA ILE A 77 13.57 -4.14 9.58
C ILE A 77 13.35 -5.63 9.84
N HIS A 78 12.96 -6.40 8.80
CA HIS A 78 12.70 -7.83 8.95
C HIS A 78 13.99 -8.65 9.16
N ARG A 79 15.11 -8.28 8.54
CA ARG A 79 16.41 -8.93 8.77
C ARG A 79 16.82 -8.92 10.23
N HIS A 80 16.46 -7.87 10.96
CA HIS A 80 16.73 -7.72 12.40
C HIS A 80 15.66 -8.36 13.29
N GLY A 81 14.73 -9.13 12.72
CA GLY A 81 13.67 -9.79 13.48
C GLY A 81 12.58 -8.84 14.01
N CYS A 82 12.57 -7.60 13.53
CA CYS A 82 11.55 -6.61 13.86
C CYS A 82 10.34 -6.70 12.91
N ASN A 83 9.25 -6.00 13.21
CA ASN A 83 8.02 -6.04 12.43
C ASN A 83 7.82 -4.74 11.64
N ALA A 84 7.94 -4.82 10.30
CA ALA A 84 7.78 -3.68 9.40
C ALA A 84 6.32 -3.33 9.07
N ALA A 85 5.32 -4.03 9.62
CA ALA A 85 3.94 -3.93 9.17
C ALA A 85 3.34 -2.51 9.27
N ALA A 86 3.68 -1.72 10.29
CA ALA A 86 3.21 -0.34 10.42
C ALA A 86 3.86 0.60 9.40
N CYS A 87 5.17 0.44 9.18
CA CYS A 87 5.93 1.19 8.18
C CYS A 87 5.41 0.88 6.75
N HIS A 88 5.30 -0.40 6.40
CA HIS A 88 4.72 -0.84 5.13
C HIS A 88 3.31 -0.28 4.92
N ALA A 89 2.45 -0.37 5.94
CA ALA A 89 1.09 0.12 5.82
C ALA A 89 1.04 1.62 5.49
N GLN A 90 1.83 2.42 6.19
CA GLN A 90 1.86 3.87 5.91
C GLN A 90 2.44 4.18 4.52
N MET A 91 3.45 3.44 4.07
CA MET A 91 4.03 3.62 2.75
C MET A 91 3.01 3.40 1.62
N TYR A 92 2.23 2.29 1.65
CA TYR A 92 1.28 2.06 0.56
C TYR A 92 0.02 2.94 0.64
N THR A 93 -0.48 3.22 1.85
CA THR A 93 -1.67 4.10 1.99
C THR A 93 -1.34 5.54 1.62
N MET A 94 -0.21 6.05 2.10
CA MET A 94 0.30 7.36 1.74
C MET A 94 0.63 7.44 0.24
N GLY A 95 1.18 6.38 -0.35
CA GLY A 95 1.43 6.30 -1.78
C GLY A 95 0.18 6.51 -2.64
N THR A 96 -1.01 6.16 -2.13
CA THR A 96 -2.29 6.47 -2.76
C THR A 96 -2.56 7.98 -2.75
N VAL A 97 -2.34 8.65 -1.63
CA VAL A 97 -2.51 10.11 -1.51
C VAL A 97 -1.50 10.85 -2.39
N LEU A 98 -0.24 10.43 -2.39
CA LEU A 98 0.80 11.00 -3.26
C LEU A 98 0.44 10.96 -4.74
N ARG A 99 -0.12 9.84 -5.18
CA ARG A 99 -0.39 9.56 -6.58
C ARG A 99 -1.72 10.16 -7.06
N HIS A 100 -2.73 10.18 -6.21
CA HIS A 100 -4.12 10.43 -6.60
C HIS A 100 -4.83 11.50 -5.75
N GLY A 101 -4.25 11.93 -4.63
CA GLY A 101 -4.79 13.01 -3.83
C GLY A 101 -4.78 14.35 -4.57
N SER A 102 -5.75 15.21 -4.29
CA SER A 102 -5.72 16.58 -4.76
C SER A 102 -4.56 17.36 -4.11
N ASP A 103 -4.19 18.51 -4.67
CA ASP A 103 -3.13 19.34 -4.10
C ASP A 103 -3.50 19.85 -2.70
N GLU A 104 -4.79 20.11 -2.44
CA GLU A 104 -5.32 20.44 -1.13
C GLU A 104 -5.17 19.29 -0.14
N GLN A 105 -5.50 18.05 -0.55
CA GLN A 105 -5.31 16.85 0.28
C GLN A 105 -3.83 16.62 0.59
N LYS A 106 -2.95 16.73 -0.41
CA LYS A 106 -1.50 16.60 -0.24
C LYS A 106 -0.95 17.63 0.74
N SER A 107 -1.29 18.90 0.52
CA SER A 107 -0.83 20.01 1.37
C SER A 107 -1.37 19.92 2.81
N LYS A 108 -2.58 19.39 2.99
CA LYS A 108 -3.23 19.24 4.30
C LYS A 108 -2.66 18.10 5.12
N TYR A 109 -2.36 16.96 4.47
CA TYR A 109 -2.07 15.71 5.17
C TYR A 109 -0.60 15.27 5.12
N LEU A 110 0.11 15.46 3.98
CA LEU A 110 1.46 14.95 3.84
C LEU A 110 2.46 15.53 4.84
N PRO A 111 2.48 16.84 5.12
CA PRO A 111 3.37 17.40 6.14
C PRO A 111 3.14 16.79 7.54
N LYS A 112 1.89 16.57 7.91
CA LYS A 112 1.51 15.99 9.21
C LYS A 112 1.80 14.49 9.29
N ILE A 113 1.79 13.79 8.16
CA ILE A 113 2.24 12.40 8.10
C ILE A 113 3.77 12.35 8.17
N ALA A 114 4.45 13.31 7.55
CA ALA A 114 5.90 13.39 7.55
C ALA A 114 6.49 13.68 8.93
N ASP A 115 5.87 14.60 9.69
CA ASP A 115 6.31 14.94 11.05
C ASP A 115 5.78 13.96 12.11
N GLY A 116 4.95 12.98 11.71
CA GLY A 116 4.40 11.95 12.59
C GLY A 116 3.21 12.37 13.44
N SER A 117 2.68 13.58 13.26
CA SER A 117 1.48 14.05 13.99
C SER A 117 0.19 13.39 13.50
N LEU A 118 0.19 12.77 12.31
CA LEU A 118 -0.89 11.96 11.78
C LEU A 118 -0.38 10.60 11.28
N ARG A 119 -1.14 9.55 11.62
CA ARG A 119 -0.91 8.17 11.13
C ARG A 119 -1.95 7.79 10.09
N LEU A 120 -1.48 7.36 8.92
CA LEU A 120 -2.29 6.79 7.86
C LEU A 120 -1.85 5.33 7.63
N GLN A 121 -2.38 4.41 8.41
CA GLN A 121 -1.99 2.99 8.40
C GLN A 121 -3.17 2.05 8.18
N ALA A 122 -4.38 2.58 8.06
CA ALA A 122 -5.59 1.81 7.87
C ALA A 122 -6.10 1.91 6.44
N PHE A 123 -6.47 0.74 5.86
CA PHE A 123 -7.11 0.65 4.56
C PHE A 123 -8.29 -0.32 4.61
N GLY A 124 -9.50 0.19 4.46
CA GLY A 124 -10.74 -0.57 4.48
C GLY A 124 -11.18 -0.98 3.08
N VAL A 125 -10.87 -2.23 2.71
CA VAL A 125 -11.23 -2.83 1.42
C VAL A 125 -12.12 -4.03 1.62
N THR A 126 -11.58 -5.08 2.27
CA THR A 126 -12.22 -6.38 2.46
C THR A 126 -13.48 -6.28 3.29
N GLU A 127 -14.51 -7.03 2.90
CA GLU A 127 -15.78 -7.16 3.61
C GLU A 127 -16.04 -8.63 3.97
N PRO A 128 -16.95 -8.93 4.92
CA PRO A 128 -17.27 -10.33 5.27
C PRO A 128 -17.71 -11.17 4.08
N THR A 129 -18.29 -10.55 3.06
CA THR A 129 -18.81 -11.22 1.85
C THR A 129 -18.00 -10.95 0.58
N SER A 130 -16.91 -10.17 0.67
CA SER A 130 -16.11 -9.75 -0.49
C SER A 130 -14.64 -9.61 -0.12
N GLY A 131 -13.84 -10.61 -0.47
CA GLY A 131 -12.38 -10.62 -0.33
C GLY A 131 -11.69 -10.40 -1.67
N THR A 132 -11.39 -11.48 -2.38
CA THR A 132 -10.72 -11.46 -3.70
C THR A 132 -11.55 -10.75 -4.78
N ASP A 133 -12.88 -10.91 -4.77
CA ASP A 133 -13.78 -10.14 -5.63
C ASP A 133 -14.13 -8.79 -4.98
N THR A 134 -13.19 -7.84 -5.01
CA THR A 134 -13.41 -6.48 -4.49
C THR A 134 -14.52 -5.74 -5.23
N LEU A 135 -14.87 -6.17 -6.45
CA LEU A 135 -15.97 -5.56 -7.21
C LEU A 135 -17.35 -5.91 -6.64
N ALA A 136 -17.42 -6.92 -5.78
CA ALA A 136 -18.66 -7.34 -5.12
C ALA A 136 -18.92 -6.64 -3.77
N LEU A 137 -18.06 -5.69 -3.38
CA LEU A 137 -18.21 -4.97 -2.10
C LEU A 137 -19.57 -4.26 -1.99
N LYS A 138 -20.07 -4.20 -0.76
CA LYS A 138 -21.42 -3.70 -0.43
C LYS A 138 -21.39 -2.41 0.38
N THR A 139 -20.27 -2.03 0.99
CA THR A 139 -20.15 -0.73 1.66
C THR A 139 -20.44 0.37 0.67
N THR A 140 -21.43 1.22 0.98
CA THR A 140 -21.86 2.33 0.13
C THR A 140 -21.38 3.67 0.68
N ALA A 141 -21.18 4.63 -0.22
CA ALA A 141 -21.01 6.05 0.09
C ALA A 141 -21.96 6.83 -0.82
N THR A 142 -23.12 7.19 -0.31
CA THR A 142 -24.15 7.89 -1.07
C THR A 142 -23.97 9.39 -0.95
N ARG A 143 -23.92 10.11 -2.07
CA ARG A 143 -23.79 11.57 -2.07
C ARG A 143 -25.02 12.24 -1.45
N ASP A 144 -24.78 13.16 -0.52
CA ASP A 144 -25.78 14.00 0.14
C ASP A 144 -25.26 15.45 0.22
N GLY A 145 -25.52 16.23 -0.80
CA GLY A 145 -25.03 17.61 -0.92
C GLY A 145 -23.51 17.66 -0.96
N ASP A 146 -22.92 18.33 0.03
CA ASP A 146 -21.48 18.51 0.22
C ASP A 146 -20.82 17.36 1.04
N HIS A 147 -21.56 16.28 1.31
CA HIS A 147 -21.11 15.13 2.07
C HIS A 147 -21.42 13.81 1.35
N TYR A 148 -20.88 12.71 1.90
CA TYR A 148 -21.32 11.35 1.62
C TYR A 148 -21.80 10.71 2.91
N ILE A 149 -22.84 9.88 2.79
CA ILE A 149 -23.31 9.00 3.87
C ILE A 149 -22.74 7.62 3.63
N VAL A 150 -21.88 7.16 4.54
CA VAL A 150 -21.23 5.86 4.46
C VAL A 150 -21.98 4.85 5.31
N LYS A 151 -22.29 3.68 4.71
CA LYS A 151 -22.93 2.54 5.39
C LYS A 151 -22.29 1.23 4.96
N GLY A 152 -21.92 0.40 5.92
CA GLY A 152 -21.36 -0.91 5.64
C GLY A 152 -20.39 -1.41 6.70
N GLN A 153 -19.58 -2.41 6.32
CA GLN A 153 -18.63 -3.06 7.21
C GLN A 153 -17.36 -3.44 6.45
N LYS A 154 -16.22 -3.23 7.08
CA LYS A 154 -14.93 -3.73 6.63
C LYS A 154 -14.38 -4.73 7.64
N ILE A 155 -13.67 -5.75 7.15
CA ILE A 155 -13.03 -6.78 7.98
C ILE A 155 -11.56 -6.91 7.60
N TRP A 156 -10.74 -7.41 8.50
CA TRP A 156 -9.30 -7.54 8.35
C TRP A 156 -8.58 -6.20 8.12
N THR A 157 -9.20 -5.10 8.59
CA THR A 157 -8.56 -3.79 8.55
C THR A 157 -7.50 -3.72 9.64
N SER A 158 -6.24 -3.80 9.25
CA SER A 158 -5.14 -3.71 10.19
C SER A 158 -4.93 -2.28 10.67
N ARG A 159 -4.64 -2.12 11.95
CA ARG A 159 -4.24 -0.86 12.59
C ARG A 159 -5.27 0.28 12.53
N ALA A 160 -6.55 -0.03 12.33
CA ALA A 160 -7.59 1.02 12.38
C ALA A 160 -7.65 1.72 13.72
N ALA A 161 -7.45 0.98 14.82
CA ALA A 161 -7.44 1.56 16.17
C ALA A 161 -6.24 2.48 16.46
N GLN A 162 -5.15 2.35 15.70
CA GLN A 162 -3.91 3.12 15.84
C GLN A 162 -3.73 4.20 14.76
N SER A 163 -4.66 4.28 13.81
CA SER A 163 -4.63 5.25 12.70
C SER A 163 -5.48 6.48 13.01
N ASP A 164 -4.99 7.65 12.67
CA ASP A 164 -5.80 8.87 12.68
C ASP A 164 -6.64 8.96 11.41
N LEU A 165 -6.06 8.59 10.29
CA LEU A 165 -6.68 8.60 8.97
C LEU A 165 -6.88 7.17 8.45
N MET A 166 -7.84 6.99 7.54
CA MET A 166 -8.11 5.73 6.85
C MET A 166 -8.39 5.96 5.37
N LEU A 167 -7.82 5.14 4.50
CA LEU A 167 -8.34 4.98 3.16
C LEU A 167 -9.54 4.02 3.20
N LEU A 168 -10.66 4.43 2.66
CA LEU A 168 -11.88 3.63 2.60
C LEU A 168 -12.31 3.44 1.15
N LEU A 169 -12.39 2.19 0.71
CA LEU A 169 -12.99 1.83 -0.57
C LEU A 169 -14.49 1.60 -0.36
N ALA A 170 -15.34 2.35 -1.06
CA ALA A 170 -16.79 2.24 -0.99
C ALA A 170 -17.43 2.38 -2.36
N ARG A 171 -18.70 1.96 -2.48
CA ARG A 171 -19.49 2.07 -3.69
C ARG A 171 -20.27 3.38 -3.70
N THR A 172 -19.99 4.23 -4.67
CA THR A 172 -20.68 5.52 -4.89
C THR A 172 -21.81 5.40 -5.92
N THR A 173 -21.69 4.47 -6.88
CA THR A 173 -22.76 4.19 -7.86
C THR A 173 -23.17 2.72 -7.77
N PRO A 174 -24.47 2.41 -7.72
CA PRO A 174 -24.96 1.03 -7.71
C PRO A 174 -24.44 0.21 -8.89
N ARG A 175 -24.14 -1.07 -8.65
CA ARG A 175 -23.50 -1.97 -9.62
C ARG A 175 -24.33 -2.17 -10.89
N ASP A 176 -25.64 -2.11 -10.80
CA ASP A 176 -26.59 -2.23 -11.88
C ASP A 176 -26.73 -0.96 -12.74
N LYS A 177 -26.13 0.14 -12.28
CA LYS A 177 -26.14 1.45 -12.96
C LYS A 177 -24.83 1.82 -13.64
N VAL A 178 -23.85 0.91 -13.67
CA VAL A 178 -22.54 1.13 -14.27
C VAL A 178 -22.29 0.14 -15.41
N GLU A 179 -21.60 0.59 -16.46
CA GLU A 179 -21.22 -0.27 -17.59
C GLU A 179 -20.11 -1.24 -17.22
N LYS A 180 -19.07 -0.74 -16.59
CA LYS A 180 -17.96 -1.56 -16.09
C LYS A 180 -18.13 -1.79 -14.59
N LYS A 181 -17.87 -3.02 -14.14
CA LYS A 181 -17.99 -3.38 -12.71
C LYS A 181 -17.05 -2.57 -11.79
N THR A 182 -15.98 -2.02 -12.34
CA THR A 182 -15.03 -1.12 -11.65
C THR A 182 -15.60 0.27 -11.43
N ASP A 183 -16.47 0.72 -12.32
CA ASP A 183 -17.06 2.04 -12.22
C ASP A 183 -18.00 2.11 -11.01
N GLY A 184 -18.09 3.25 -10.38
CA GLY A 184 -18.90 3.44 -9.17
C GLY A 184 -18.25 2.93 -7.88
N LEU A 185 -16.95 2.57 -7.88
CA LEU A 185 -16.16 2.40 -6.69
C LEU A 185 -15.29 3.63 -6.49
N SER A 186 -15.18 4.14 -5.28
CA SER A 186 -14.40 5.33 -4.96
C SER A 186 -13.59 5.12 -3.69
N VAL A 187 -12.45 5.81 -3.60
CA VAL A 187 -11.60 5.80 -2.41
C VAL A 187 -11.76 7.13 -1.68
N PHE A 188 -11.92 7.06 -0.38
CA PHE A 188 -12.03 8.20 0.51
C PHE A 188 -10.88 8.22 1.50
N LEU A 189 -10.30 9.39 1.74
CA LEU A 189 -9.37 9.64 2.84
C LEU A 189 -10.12 10.26 3.99
N ILE A 190 -10.52 9.45 4.97
CA ILE A 190 -11.37 9.89 6.07
C ILE A 190 -10.56 10.12 7.35
N ASP A 191 -10.98 11.10 8.16
CA ASP A 191 -10.52 11.29 9.54
C ASP A 191 -11.19 10.25 10.42
N LEU A 192 -10.61 9.05 10.46
CA LEU A 192 -11.16 7.89 11.14
C LEU A 192 -11.34 8.16 12.65
N LYS A 193 -10.32 8.76 13.26
CA LYS A 193 -10.28 8.98 14.71
C LYS A 193 -11.41 9.88 15.18
N SER A 194 -11.76 10.91 14.43
CA SER A 194 -12.84 11.83 14.76
C SER A 194 -14.23 11.21 14.64
N LEU A 195 -14.36 10.11 13.88
CA LEU A 195 -15.61 9.41 13.58
C LEU A 195 -15.91 8.25 14.55
N ILE A 196 -14.91 7.79 15.32
CA ILE A 196 -15.10 6.72 16.32
C ILE A 196 -16.13 7.17 17.37
N GLY A 197 -17.16 6.33 17.57
CA GLY A 197 -18.30 6.65 18.44
C GLY A 197 -19.34 7.60 17.84
N LYS A 198 -19.11 8.07 16.59
CA LYS A 198 -20.06 8.89 15.82
C LYS A 198 -20.48 8.16 14.54
N GLY A 199 -20.94 6.92 14.70
CA GLY A 199 -21.30 6.04 13.58
C GLY A 199 -20.19 5.07 13.17
N VAL A 200 -18.93 5.31 13.57
CA VAL A 200 -17.84 4.34 13.36
C VAL A 200 -17.63 3.53 14.63
N THR A 201 -17.64 2.21 14.50
CA THR A 201 -17.27 1.26 15.55
C THR A 201 -16.12 0.38 15.07
N ILE A 202 -15.06 0.26 15.89
CA ILE A 202 -13.91 -0.62 15.61
C ILE A 202 -13.94 -1.77 16.63
N ARG A 203 -13.87 -3.02 16.13
CA ARG A 203 -13.81 -4.23 16.96
C ARG A 203 -12.55 -5.01 16.65
N PRO A 204 -11.71 -5.35 17.64
CA PRO A 204 -10.54 -6.19 17.43
C PRO A 204 -10.94 -7.60 16.98
N ILE A 205 -10.16 -8.17 16.08
CA ILE A 205 -10.25 -9.58 15.67
C ILE A 205 -9.17 -10.34 16.44
N ARG A 206 -9.56 -11.39 17.14
CA ARG A 206 -8.60 -12.32 17.76
C ARG A 206 -7.99 -13.20 16.70
N ALA A 207 -6.73 -13.00 16.41
CA ALA A 207 -5.95 -13.79 15.48
C ALA A 207 -4.71 -14.36 16.20
N MET A 208 -4.15 -15.44 15.66
CA MET A 208 -2.92 -16.06 16.18
C MET A 208 -1.70 -15.15 16.03
N ILE A 209 -1.68 -14.33 14.97
CA ILE A 209 -0.69 -13.30 14.66
C ILE A 209 -1.42 -12.06 14.15
N ASN A 210 -0.72 -10.94 13.98
CA ASN A 210 -1.29 -9.68 13.50
C ASN A 210 -2.46 -9.17 14.38
N HIS A 211 -2.19 -9.05 15.66
CA HIS A 211 -3.15 -8.68 16.72
C HIS A 211 -3.86 -7.33 16.50
N ASN A 212 -3.39 -6.53 15.57
CA ASN A 212 -3.96 -5.21 15.24
C ASN A 212 -5.00 -5.26 14.11
N SER A 213 -5.49 -6.45 13.74
CA SER A 213 -6.57 -6.61 12.77
C SER A 213 -7.92 -6.31 13.41
N THR A 214 -8.79 -5.64 12.67
CA THR A 214 -10.09 -5.19 13.18
C THR A 214 -11.20 -5.38 12.17
N GLU A 215 -12.44 -5.42 12.69
CA GLU A 215 -13.64 -5.07 11.94
C GLU A 215 -13.92 -3.58 12.15
N VAL A 216 -14.38 -2.91 11.10
CA VAL A 216 -14.78 -1.51 11.13
C VAL A 216 -16.20 -1.40 10.57
N PHE A 217 -17.12 -0.91 11.39
CA PHE A 217 -18.51 -0.72 11.04
C PHE A 217 -18.78 0.76 10.79
N PHE A 218 -19.57 1.03 9.76
CA PHE A 218 -20.05 2.35 9.39
C PHE A 218 -21.58 2.34 9.43
N ASP A 219 -22.17 3.13 10.32
CA ASP A 219 -23.61 3.27 10.51
C ASP A 219 -24.04 4.70 10.20
N ASP A 220 -24.43 4.90 8.93
CA ASP A 220 -24.82 6.17 8.35
C ASP A 220 -23.85 7.35 8.66
N VAL A 221 -22.55 7.05 8.50
CA VAL A 221 -21.46 7.99 8.83
C VAL A 221 -21.38 9.08 7.78
N ARG A 222 -21.51 10.33 8.23
CA ARG A 222 -21.38 11.51 7.40
C ARG A 222 -19.92 11.91 7.24
N ILE A 223 -19.40 11.92 6.01
CA ILE A 223 -18.04 12.36 5.68
C ILE A 223 -18.10 13.50 4.65
N PRO A 224 -17.20 14.51 4.75
CA PRO A 224 -17.14 15.60 3.78
C PRO A 224 -16.83 15.11 2.36
N ALA A 225 -17.31 15.80 1.35
CA ALA A 225 -17.11 15.41 -0.05
C ALA A 225 -15.65 15.57 -0.50
N ASP A 226 -14.90 16.47 0.11
CA ASP A 226 -13.47 16.68 -0.14
C ASP A 226 -12.57 15.54 0.35
N THR A 227 -13.15 14.54 1.05
CA THR A 227 -12.45 13.30 1.42
C THR A 227 -12.31 12.32 0.26
N LEU A 228 -13.01 12.51 -0.86
CA LEU A 228 -12.85 11.72 -2.07
C LEU A 228 -11.44 11.87 -2.63
N VAL A 229 -10.75 10.75 -2.89
CA VAL A 229 -9.39 10.73 -3.45
C VAL A 229 -9.48 10.48 -4.96
N GLY A 230 -9.00 11.44 -5.73
CA GLY A 230 -9.11 11.42 -7.20
C GLY A 230 -10.50 11.82 -7.69
N GLU A 231 -10.75 11.57 -8.97
CA GLU A 231 -12.07 11.71 -9.58
C GLU A 231 -12.89 10.43 -9.33
N ASP A 232 -14.20 10.48 -9.54
CA ASP A 232 -15.17 9.41 -9.21
C ASP A 232 -14.97 8.05 -9.93
N LEU A 233 -13.74 7.70 -10.31
CA LEU A 233 -13.43 6.48 -11.04
C LEU A 233 -12.24 5.75 -10.40
N VAL A 234 -12.48 4.52 -9.95
CA VAL A 234 -11.43 3.61 -9.49
C VAL A 234 -10.61 3.08 -10.68
N GLN A 235 -9.72 3.90 -11.22
CA GLN A 235 -8.54 3.41 -11.94
C GLN A 235 -7.39 3.01 -10.99
N LEU A 236 -7.63 3.05 -9.68
CA LEU A 236 -6.61 3.06 -8.63
C LEU A 236 -6.00 1.69 -8.33
N PHE A 237 -6.69 0.59 -8.58
CA PHE A 237 -6.27 -0.72 -8.05
C PHE A 237 -6.28 -1.89 -9.02
N ILE A 238 -6.72 -1.69 -10.26
CA ILE A 238 -6.66 -2.74 -11.27
C ILE A 238 -5.69 -2.24 -12.35
N PRO A 239 -4.45 -2.74 -12.42
CA PRO A 239 -3.63 -2.52 -13.60
C PRO A 239 -4.43 -3.01 -14.80
N ASP A 240 -4.63 -2.14 -15.77
CA ASP A 240 -5.21 -2.52 -17.05
C ASP A 240 -4.29 -3.57 -17.70
N LEU A 241 -4.61 -4.83 -17.51
CA LEU A 241 -3.89 -5.97 -18.10
C LEU A 241 -4.06 -6.04 -19.61
N GLY A 242 -4.68 -5.06 -20.25
CA GLY A 242 -5.02 -5.13 -21.65
C GLY A 242 -4.70 -3.94 -22.55
N GLN A 243 -4.40 -2.73 -22.06
CA GLN A 243 -4.12 -1.61 -22.97
C GLN A 243 -3.06 -0.65 -22.42
N ARG A 244 -1.80 -0.92 -22.72
CA ARG A 244 -0.74 0.12 -22.69
C ARG A 244 -1.01 1.14 -23.81
N ARG A 245 -1.86 2.11 -23.61
CA ARG A 245 -1.76 3.39 -24.30
C ARG A 245 -0.95 4.33 -23.43
N ILE A 246 0.33 4.42 -23.72
CA ILE A 246 1.23 5.44 -23.21
C ILE A 246 0.77 6.77 -23.80
N HIS A 247 -0.01 7.54 -23.07
CA HIS A 247 -0.09 8.98 -23.34
C HIS A 247 1.09 9.63 -22.62
N HIS A 248 2.19 9.79 -23.35
CA HIS A 248 3.20 10.78 -23.03
C HIS A 248 2.56 12.16 -23.19
N GLN A 249 2.09 12.75 -22.12
CA GLN A 249 2.03 14.20 -22.02
C GLN A 249 3.39 14.65 -21.50
N ASN A 250 4.22 15.14 -22.47
CA ASN A 250 5.42 15.91 -22.19
C ASN A 250 5.00 17.17 -21.44
N GLN A 251 5.34 17.27 -20.15
CA GLN A 251 5.70 18.54 -19.58
C GLN A 251 7.21 18.50 -19.35
N ALA A 252 7.87 19.34 -20.14
CA ALA A 252 9.27 19.63 -20.01
C ALA A 252 9.49 20.41 -18.71
N ASP A 253 10.23 19.80 -17.79
CA ASP A 253 11.12 20.52 -16.90
C ASP A 253 12.44 19.77 -16.92
N GLY A 254 13.46 20.52 -17.37
CA GLY A 254 14.78 19.99 -17.60
C GLY A 254 15.49 19.69 -16.29
N ASP A 255 16.10 18.52 -16.24
CA ASP A 255 17.42 18.38 -15.67
C ASP A 255 18.06 17.12 -16.25
N GLY A 256 19.24 17.31 -16.80
CA GLY A 256 19.96 16.34 -17.59
C GLY A 256 20.49 15.16 -16.77
N TYR A 257 20.27 13.96 -17.25
CA TYR A 257 21.10 12.83 -16.91
C TYR A 257 21.71 12.26 -18.20
N VAL A 258 22.99 12.59 -18.42
CA VAL A 258 23.81 12.03 -19.49
C VAL A 258 24.33 10.68 -19.01
N GLY A 259 23.82 9.60 -19.56
CA GLY A 259 24.31 8.26 -19.36
C GLY A 259 24.38 7.53 -20.70
N GLY A 260 25.56 7.57 -21.34
CA GLY A 260 25.82 6.84 -22.57
C GLY A 260 25.77 5.33 -22.37
N ALA A 261 24.96 4.65 -23.12
CA ALA A 261 25.00 3.20 -23.26
C ALA A 261 25.29 2.83 -24.71
N HIS A 262 26.50 2.32 -24.96
CA HIS A 262 26.90 1.69 -26.20
C HIS A 262 25.98 0.51 -26.54
N ARG A 263 25.36 0.56 -27.69
CA ARG A 263 24.67 -0.58 -28.32
C ARG A 263 25.68 -1.41 -29.11
N HIS A 264 25.84 -2.67 -28.77
CA HIS A 264 26.38 -3.70 -29.64
C HIS A 264 25.23 -4.48 -30.28
N PRO A 265 25.29 -4.73 -31.60
CA PRO A 265 24.25 -5.53 -32.29
C PRO A 265 24.58 -7.02 -32.17
N LEU A 266 23.65 -7.79 -31.61
CA LEU A 266 23.71 -9.26 -31.71
C LEU A 266 23.02 -9.73 -32.99
N GLN A 267 23.81 -10.40 -33.87
CA GLN A 267 23.38 -11.04 -35.09
C GLN A 267 22.47 -12.25 -34.81
N HIS A 268 21.39 -12.33 -35.57
CA HIS A 268 20.54 -13.49 -35.64
C HIS A 268 21.19 -14.65 -36.39
N GLY A 269 21.47 -15.76 -35.70
CA GLY A 269 21.73 -17.06 -36.30
C GLY A 269 20.51 -17.95 -36.17
N ARG A 270 19.77 -18.13 -37.26
CA ARG A 270 18.77 -19.19 -37.41
C ARG A 270 19.49 -20.52 -37.61
N GLN A 271 19.27 -21.49 -36.73
CA GLN A 271 19.51 -22.90 -37.06
C GLN A 271 18.20 -23.67 -36.98
N THR A 272 17.79 -24.11 -38.15
CA THR A 272 16.75 -25.12 -38.39
C THR A 272 17.27 -26.50 -38.01
N VAL A 273 16.61 -27.19 -37.08
CA VAL A 273 16.84 -28.60 -36.83
C VAL A 273 15.68 -29.41 -37.41
N LYS A 274 16.04 -30.27 -38.37
CA LYS A 274 15.14 -31.24 -39.02
C LYS A 274 14.76 -32.35 -38.07
N LYS A 275 13.49 -32.71 -38.12
CA LYS A 275 12.96 -33.96 -37.56
C LYS A 275 13.48 -35.15 -38.33
N THR A 276 13.98 -36.17 -37.66
CA THR A 276 14.05 -37.53 -38.16
C THR A 276 13.34 -38.46 -37.17
N ALA A 277 12.30 -39.08 -37.67
CA ALA A 277 11.59 -40.18 -37.00
C ALA A 277 12.29 -41.48 -37.35
N GLN A 278 12.53 -42.34 -36.34
CA GLN A 278 12.57 -43.79 -36.56
C GLN A 278 12.26 -44.46 -35.24
N GLY A 279 11.32 -45.39 -35.33
CA GLY A 279 10.83 -46.18 -34.24
C GLY A 279 11.75 -47.37 -33.93
N ASN A 280 11.57 -47.94 -32.76
CA ASN A 280 11.65 -49.39 -32.61
C ASN A 280 10.87 -49.86 -31.37
N THR A 281 10.00 -50.80 -31.64
CA THR A 281 9.22 -51.64 -30.75
C THR A 281 10.15 -52.70 -30.15
N GLN A 282 10.08 -52.97 -28.83
CA GLN A 282 10.18 -54.35 -28.34
C GLN A 282 9.66 -54.49 -26.89
N ARG A 283 8.79 -55.47 -26.75
CA ARG A 283 8.25 -56.03 -25.52
C ARG A 283 9.31 -56.81 -24.72
N HIS A 284 9.13 -56.93 -23.39
CA HIS A 284 9.21 -58.12 -22.56
C HIS A 284 8.85 -57.69 -21.11
N SER A 285 7.86 -58.17 -20.59
CA SER A 285 7.30 -59.18 -19.69
C SER A 285 8.25 -59.69 -18.58
N SER A 286 7.64 -59.77 -17.37
CA SER A 286 7.91 -60.66 -16.22
C SER A 286 8.93 -60.16 -15.18
N LYS A 287 8.56 -59.84 -14.03
CA LYS A 287 8.09 -60.56 -12.83
C LYS A 287 7.65 -59.56 -11.77
#